data_179d0cab6aaff3f9947f8a13a329f67e
#
_entry.id   179d0cab6aaff3f9947f8a13a329f67e
#
_cell.length_a   1.000
_cell.length_b   1.000
_cell.length_c   1.000
_cell.angle_alpha   90.00
_cell.angle_beta   90.00
_cell.angle_gamma   90.00
#
_symmetry.space_group_name_H-M   'P 1'
#
loop_
_entity.id
_entity.type
_entity.pdbx_description
1 polymer ?
#
loop_
_entity_poly.entity_id
_entity_poly.type
_entity_poly.pdbx_seq_one_letter_code
_entity_poly.pdbx_strand_id
1 'polypeptide(L)'
;MAYILRRASREWAASMTPDGLINRTHDRRRLRGLLGSFGRFGCLAISVTFLAGCSGGLPSLPSVNSLNPFKEKKEPLPGERISILPESDRVGGAELSTGALPPALPAPMVNANWTQPGGTPNAAPGHLAAPASPRRAWSADAGQGSGSVGRLTASPVVYAGTVFTLDAASRVSAFNAASGATRWRRSLVPEKERGPEGYGGGLAIDNGRLYVTTGFGSIYALDPASGKTIWEKNVGVSVRAAPAAVGDRLFVITKKGAFLCLSAVDGSELWQFNGLPQVTTLSYSPSPAVDGDVVAVPYPNGD
;
A
#
# COMPACT_ATOMS: atom_id res chain seq x y z
N MET A 1 -12.19 -13.99 -5.48
CA MET A 1 -12.48 -14.31 -6.90
C MET A 1 -11.82 -13.23 -7.74
N ALA A 2 -10.97 -13.57 -8.69
CA ALA A 2 -10.30 -12.58 -9.54
C ALA A 2 -11.05 -12.47 -10.87
N TYR A 3 -11.41 -11.26 -11.30
CA TYR A 3 -11.99 -11.04 -12.62
C TYR A 3 -10.94 -11.17 -13.71
N ILE A 4 -11.18 -12.08 -14.66
CA ILE A 4 -10.34 -12.28 -15.84
C ILE A 4 -10.96 -11.51 -17.00
N LEU A 5 -10.33 -10.39 -17.40
CA LEU A 5 -10.77 -9.61 -18.53
C LEU A 5 -10.02 -10.06 -19.80
N ARG A 6 -10.74 -10.68 -20.74
CA ARG A 6 -10.25 -10.93 -22.11
C ARG A 6 -10.43 -9.66 -22.93
N ARG A 7 -9.51 -9.46 -23.87
CA ARG A 7 -9.44 -8.31 -24.80
C ARG A 7 -10.82 -7.95 -25.39
N ALA A 8 -11.37 -6.79 -24.97
CA ALA A 8 -12.54 -6.21 -25.63
C ALA A 8 -12.09 -5.49 -26.89
N SER A 9 -12.55 -5.96 -28.03
CA SER A 9 -12.44 -5.32 -29.33
C SER A 9 -13.18 -3.98 -29.33
N ARG A 10 -12.65 -3.03 -30.09
CA ARG A 10 -13.19 -1.68 -30.35
C ARG A 10 -14.63 -1.76 -30.87
N GLU A 11 -15.59 -1.46 -30.02
CA GLU A 11 -16.94 -1.01 -30.39
C GLU A 11 -17.74 -0.77 -29.12
N TRP A 12 -17.87 0.49 -28.70
CA TRP A 12 -18.91 1.07 -27.84
C TRP A 12 -18.48 2.49 -27.44
N ALA A 13 -18.68 3.38 -28.39
CA ALA A 13 -18.66 4.80 -28.09
C ALA A 13 -19.89 5.43 -28.76
N ALA A 14 -20.98 5.57 -28.04
CA ALA A 14 -21.99 6.60 -28.32
C ALA A 14 -23.00 6.71 -27.18
N SER A 15 -23.23 7.96 -26.80
CA SER A 15 -24.36 8.51 -26.03
C SER A 15 -24.33 8.40 -24.51
N MET A 16 -24.05 9.55 -23.87
CA MET A 16 -24.89 10.15 -22.83
C MET A 16 -24.45 11.60 -22.57
N THR A 17 -25.35 12.52 -22.76
CA THR A 17 -25.25 13.96 -22.47
C THR A 17 -25.51 14.26 -20.99
N PRO A 18 -24.94 15.35 -20.45
CA PRO A 18 -25.10 15.72 -19.03
C PRO A 18 -26.20 16.78 -18.86
N ASP A 19 -27.04 16.63 -17.85
CA ASP A 19 -27.82 17.74 -17.27
C ASP A 19 -28.04 17.52 -15.79
N GLY A 20 -27.81 18.56 -14.98
CA GLY A 20 -28.25 18.57 -13.58
C GLY A 20 -27.36 19.33 -12.61
N LEU A 21 -27.22 20.66 -12.78
CA LEU A 21 -26.73 21.59 -11.77
C LEU A 21 -27.73 21.73 -10.61
N ILE A 22 -27.32 21.45 -9.39
CA ILE A 22 -27.97 21.99 -8.17
C ILE A 22 -26.93 22.65 -7.29
N ASN A 23 -27.07 23.95 -7.23
CA ASN A 23 -26.34 24.92 -6.41
C ASN A 23 -26.95 24.93 -4.99
N ARG A 24 -26.15 24.71 -3.95
CA ARG A 24 -26.51 25.04 -2.57
C ARG A 24 -25.34 25.71 -1.84
N THR A 25 -25.45 27.02 -1.78
CA THR A 25 -24.76 27.90 -0.86
C THR A 25 -25.23 27.64 0.56
N HIS A 26 -24.34 27.40 1.51
CA HIS A 26 -24.62 27.48 2.94
C HIS A 26 -23.68 28.47 3.63
N ASP A 27 -24.37 29.43 4.18
CA ASP A 27 -24.04 30.61 4.96
C ASP A 27 -23.19 30.29 6.22
N ARG A 28 -22.12 31.07 6.40
CA ARG A 28 -21.30 31.09 7.61
C ARG A 28 -21.79 32.20 8.50
N ARG A 29 -22.43 31.91 9.61
CA ARG A 29 -22.60 32.86 10.71
C ARG A 29 -21.71 32.53 11.91
N ARG A 30 -20.97 33.53 12.26
CA ARG A 30 -20.09 33.68 13.41
C ARG A 30 -20.86 33.53 14.72
N LEU A 31 -20.27 32.95 15.72
CA LEU A 31 -20.53 33.20 17.12
C LEU A 31 -19.20 33.37 17.87
N ARG A 32 -18.94 34.59 18.23
CA ARG A 32 -17.96 35.04 19.24
C ARG A 32 -18.66 35.22 20.59
N GLY A 33 -17.93 34.92 21.67
CA GLY A 33 -18.18 35.41 23.01
C GLY A 33 -18.42 34.29 24.01
N LEU A 34 -17.63 34.10 25.03
CA LEU A 34 -17.46 34.91 26.23
C LEU A 34 -16.35 34.27 27.11
N LEU A 35 -15.46 35.12 27.55
CA LEU A 35 -14.50 34.85 28.62
C LEU A 35 -15.21 34.59 29.95
N GLY A 36 -14.69 33.67 30.75
CA GLY A 36 -15.00 33.46 32.16
C GLY A 36 -13.75 33.01 32.89
N SER A 37 -13.06 33.99 33.49
CA SER A 37 -12.00 33.85 34.49
C SER A 37 -12.59 33.37 35.82
N PHE A 38 -11.94 32.37 36.46
CA PHE A 38 -11.95 31.99 37.88
C PHE A 38 -11.22 30.64 37.95
N GLY A 39 -10.16 30.35 38.68
CA GLY A 39 -9.71 30.80 39.96
C GLY A 39 -8.44 30.01 40.25
N ARG A 40 -7.38 30.72 40.50
CA ARG A 40 -6.19 30.16 41.18
C ARG A 40 -6.57 29.96 42.63
N PHE A 41 -6.43 28.77 43.17
CA PHE A 41 -6.03 28.47 44.57
C PHE A 41 -6.25 26.97 44.84
N GLY A 42 -5.22 26.30 45.33
CA GLY A 42 -5.41 25.07 46.07
C GLY A 42 -4.73 23.81 45.48
N CYS A 43 -3.44 23.77 45.43
CA CYS A 43 -2.68 22.53 45.47
C CYS A 43 -1.34 22.74 46.19
N LEU A 44 -1.46 22.79 47.50
CA LEU A 44 -0.31 22.58 48.34
C LEU A 44 -0.71 21.53 49.41
N ALA A 45 0.20 20.60 49.66
CA ALA A 45 0.13 19.59 50.69
C ALA A 45 -0.52 18.24 50.32
N ILE A 46 0.28 17.30 49.80
CA ILE A 46 0.49 15.98 50.37
C ILE A 46 1.84 15.48 49.80
N SER A 47 2.90 15.97 50.43
CA SER A 47 4.22 15.31 50.43
C SER A 47 4.43 14.80 51.85
N VAL A 48 4.16 13.55 52.08
CA VAL A 48 4.63 12.91 53.33
C VAL A 48 4.89 11.42 53.04
N THR A 49 6.16 11.08 53.09
CA THR A 49 6.74 9.91 53.72
C THR A 49 6.20 8.52 53.37
N PHE A 50 6.98 7.80 52.58
CA PHE A 50 7.25 6.39 52.80
C PHE A 50 8.72 6.06 52.47
N LEU A 51 9.57 6.34 53.42
CA LEU A 51 10.87 5.70 53.60
C LEU A 51 10.77 4.92 54.91
N ALA A 52 10.67 3.60 54.80
CA ALA A 52 11.18 2.61 55.75
C ALA A 52 10.63 1.24 55.37
N GLY A 53 11.38 0.39 54.76
CA GLY A 53 12.04 -0.69 55.46
C GLY A 53 11.32 -2.02 55.43
N CYS A 54 12.08 -3.04 55.03
CA CYS A 54 11.99 -4.45 55.41
C CYS A 54 11.14 -5.37 54.51
N SER A 55 11.88 -6.16 53.76
CA SER A 55 11.70 -7.58 53.47
C SER A 55 10.43 -8.24 54.05
N GLY A 56 9.41 -8.36 53.26
CA GLY A 56 8.23 -9.16 53.55
C GLY A 56 7.36 -9.12 52.30
N GLY A 57 7.11 -10.28 51.67
CA GLY A 57 6.33 -10.40 50.45
C GLY A 57 5.01 -9.64 50.53
N LEU A 58 4.87 -8.65 49.68
CA LEU A 58 3.61 -7.95 49.50
C LEU A 58 2.58 -8.93 48.90
N PRO A 59 1.38 -9.06 49.49
CA PRO A 59 0.31 -9.79 48.86
C PRO A 59 0.03 -9.10 47.48
N SER A 60 -0.05 -9.90 46.45
CA SER A 60 -0.36 -9.44 45.11
C SER A 60 -1.66 -8.65 45.13
N LEU A 61 -1.56 -7.34 44.90
CA LEU A 61 -2.75 -6.50 44.74
C LEU A 61 -3.58 -7.03 43.57
N PRO A 62 -4.90 -7.20 43.73
CA PRO A 62 -5.76 -7.65 42.65
C PRO A 62 -5.64 -6.63 41.49
N SER A 63 -5.43 -7.16 40.30
CA SER A 63 -5.35 -6.35 39.07
C SER A 63 -6.56 -5.40 39.01
N VAL A 64 -6.32 -4.11 38.74
CA VAL A 64 -7.40 -3.10 38.53
C VAL A 64 -8.44 -3.54 37.46
N ASN A 65 -8.10 -4.50 36.61
CA ASN A 65 -9.01 -5.16 35.68
C ASN A 65 -10.10 -6.01 36.33
N SER A 66 -9.93 -6.39 37.61
CA SER A 66 -10.95 -7.13 38.40
C SER A 66 -12.00 -6.22 39.01
N LEU A 67 -11.76 -4.90 39.05
CA LEU A 67 -12.66 -3.89 39.63
C LEU A 67 -13.57 -3.19 38.59
N ASN A 68 -13.57 -3.65 37.34
CA ASN A 68 -14.48 -3.12 36.33
C ASN A 68 -15.88 -3.70 36.49
N PRO A 69 -16.87 -2.93 37.02
CA PRO A 69 -18.23 -3.41 37.24
C PRO A 69 -19.00 -3.69 35.93
N PHE A 70 -18.44 -3.27 34.78
CA PHE A 70 -19.03 -3.50 33.47
C PHE A 70 -18.37 -4.64 32.70
N LYS A 71 -17.52 -5.44 33.35
CA LYS A 71 -16.95 -6.63 32.73
C LYS A 71 -18.01 -7.71 32.66
N GLU A 72 -18.65 -7.84 31.49
CA GLU A 72 -19.53 -8.99 31.22
C GLU A 72 -18.73 -10.28 31.40
N LYS A 73 -19.17 -11.08 32.34
CA LYS A 73 -18.64 -12.42 32.55
C LYS A 73 -19.13 -13.27 31.37
N LYS A 74 -18.33 -13.42 30.35
CA LYS A 74 -18.63 -14.34 29.24
C LYS A 74 -18.64 -15.76 29.81
N GLU A 75 -19.81 -16.25 30.12
CA GLU A 75 -19.98 -17.66 30.45
C GLU A 75 -19.74 -18.46 29.16
N PRO A 76 -18.79 -19.37 29.13
CA PRO A 76 -18.61 -20.24 27.98
C PRO A 76 -19.87 -21.11 27.84
N LEU A 77 -20.47 -21.10 26.65
CA LEU A 77 -21.60 -21.97 26.36
C LEU A 77 -21.21 -23.43 26.65
N PRO A 78 -22.06 -24.19 27.36
CA PRO A 78 -21.81 -25.59 27.63
C PRO A 78 -21.81 -26.39 26.33
N GLY A 79 -20.81 -27.22 26.12
CA GLY A 79 -20.68 -28.08 24.95
C GLY A 79 -19.23 -28.27 24.52
N GLU A 80 -18.97 -29.35 23.84
CA GLU A 80 -17.70 -29.65 23.21
C GLU A 80 -17.59 -28.86 21.91
N ARG A 81 -16.50 -28.10 21.76
CA ARG A 81 -16.26 -27.32 20.54
C ARG A 81 -15.60 -28.21 19.49
N ILE A 82 -16.39 -28.64 18.53
CA ILE A 82 -15.91 -29.39 17.37
C ILE A 82 -15.50 -28.36 16.30
N SER A 83 -14.29 -28.49 15.77
CA SER A 83 -13.85 -27.67 14.63
C SER A 83 -14.73 -27.99 13.41
N ILE A 84 -15.40 -26.97 12.87
CA ILE A 84 -16.17 -27.10 11.63
C ILE A 84 -15.29 -27.05 10.38
N LEU A 85 -14.02 -26.71 10.56
CA LEU A 85 -13.05 -26.77 9.46
C LEU A 85 -12.55 -28.20 9.34
N PRO A 86 -12.69 -28.85 8.18
CA PRO A 86 -12.08 -30.16 7.96
C PRO A 86 -10.57 -30.08 8.23
N GLU A 87 -10.00 -31.13 8.76
CA GLU A 87 -8.59 -31.17 9.17
C GLU A 87 -7.63 -30.94 7.97
N SER A 88 -8.12 -31.17 6.76
CA SER A 88 -7.45 -30.84 5.49
C SER A 88 -7.25 -29.34 5.24
N ASP A 89 -8.04 -28.46 5.88
CA ASP A 89 -7.94 -27.01 5.73
C ASP A 89 -6.97 -26.36 6.74
N ARG A 90 -6.37 -27.15 7.62
CA ARG A 90 -5.21 -26.69 8.38
C ARG A 90 -4.05 -26.50 7.41
N VAL A 91 -3.72 -25.25 7.13
CA VAL A 91 -2.54 -24.86 6.35
C VAL A 91 -1.32 -25.59 6.93
N GLY A 92 -0.86 -26.62 6.26
CA GLY A 92 0.23 -27.52 6.69
C GLY A 92 -0.13 -29.01 6.74
N GLY A 93 -1.42 -29.38 6.59
CA GLY A 93 -1.88 -30.76 6.54
C GLY A 93 -2.18 -31.29 5.13
N ALA A 94 -1.49 -30.80 4.12
CA ALA A 94 -1.38 -31.60 2.92
C ALA A 94 -0.64 -32.87 3.35
N GLU A 95 -1.35 -34.00 3.56
CA GLU A 95 -0.73 -35.29 3.51
C GLU A 95 0.02 -35.33 2.18
N LEU A 96 1.32 -35.13 2.25
CA LEU A 96 2.22 -35.52 1.18
C LEU A 96 1.87 -37.00 0.98
N SER A 97 1.09 -37.29 -0.05
CA SER A 97 0.79 -38.65 -0.44
C SER A 97 2.15 -39.35 -0.54
N THR A 98 2.36 -40.23 0.42
CA THR A 98 3.58 -40.99 0.58
C THR A 98 3.81 -41.82 -0.68
N GLY A 99 4.47 -41.26 -1.66
CA GLY A 99 4.79 -41.93 -2.91
C GLY A 99 5.15 -41.08 -4.10
N ALA A 100 4.68 -39.85 -4.18
CA ALA A 100 5.13 -38.94 -5.23
C ALA A 100 6.26 -38.06 -4.70
N LEU A 101 7.45 -38.20 -5.24
CA LEU A 101 8.52 -37.21 -4.99
C LEU A 101 7.98 -35.83 -5.35
N PRO A 102 8.17 -34.84 -4.48
CA PRO A 102 7.78 -33.49 -4.81
C PRO A 102 8.39 -33.10 -6.17
N PRO A 103 7.68 -32.40 -7.04
CA PRO A 103 8.22 -32.01 -8.33
C PRO A 103 9.53 -31.27 -8.10
N ALA A 104 10.56 -31.69 -8.85
CA ALA A 104 11.87 -31.05 -8.76
C ALA A 104 11.72 -29.56 -9.08
N LEU A 105 12.19 -28.70 -8.19
CA LEU A 105 12.25 -27.29 -8.48
C LEU A 105 13.15 -27.04 -9.68
N PRO A 106 12.78 -26.12 -10.59
CA PRO A 106 13.68 -25.71 -11.66
C PRO A 106 14.99 -25.16 -11.07
N ALA A 107 16.06 -25.18 -11.83
CA ALA A 107 17.34 -24.62 -11.41
C ALA A 107 17.15 -23.14 -11.00
N PRO A 108 17.78 -22.69 -9.89
CA PRO A 108 17.66 -21.30 -9.47
C PRO A 108 18.29 -20.35 -10.50
N MET A 109 17.59 -19.25 -10.80
CA MET A 109 18.02 -18.22 -11.74
C MET A 109 18.49 -16.97 -11.00
N VAL A 110 19.55 -16.33 -11.52
CA VAL A 110 20.01 -15.02 -11.03
C VAL A 110 19.10 -13.95 -11.61
N ASN A 111 18.48 -13.13 -10.75
CA ASN A 111 17.64 -12.03 -11.17
C ASN A 111 18.41 -10.70 -11.07
N ALA A 112 18.71 -10.08 -12.21
CA ALA A 112 19.40 -8.79 -12.28
C ALA A 112 18.47 -7.60 -12.11
N ASN A 113 17.17 -7.76 -12.37
CA ASN A 113 16.17 -6.71 -12.33
C ASN A 113 14.94 -7.16 -11.53
N TRP A 114 14.32 -6.21 -10.85
CA TRP A 114 13.07 -6.35 -10.10
C TRP A 114 12.16 -5.20 -10.51
N THR A 115 11.48 -5.34 -11.64
CA THR A 115 10.91 -4.20 -12.37
C THR A 115 9.55 -3.75 -11.85
N GLN A 116 8.86 -4.59 -11.09
CA GLN A 116 7.52 -4.32 -10.57
C GLN A 116 7.34 -5.01 -9.21
N PRO A 117 6.32 -4.67 -8.41
CA PRO A 117 5.93 -5.47 -7.25
C PRO A 117 5.73 -6.93 -7.65
N GLY A 118 6.38 -7.85 -6.93
CA GLY A 118 6.40 -9.27 -7.34
C GLY A 118 7.50 -9.63 -8.35
N GLY A 119 8.31 -8.66 -8.81
CA GLY A 119 9.50 -8.86 -9.64
C GLY A 119 9.26 -8.84 -11.14
N THR A 120 8.13 -9.36 -11.57
CA THR A 120 7.70 -9.48 -12.98
C THR A 120 6.26 -9.00 -13.14
N PRO A 121 5.81 -8.65 -14.36
CA PRO A 121 4.44 -8.21 -14.59
C PRO A 121 3.36 -9.19 -14.13
N ASN A 122 3.62 -10.50 -14.23
CA ASN A 122 2.70 -11.55 -13.77
C ASN A 122 2.87 -11.91 -12.29
N ALA A 123 3.73 -11.17 -11.54
CA ALA A 123 4.04 -11.41 -10.13
C ALA A 123 4.54 -12.84 -9.82
N ALA A 124 5.12 -13.54 -10.80
CA ALA A 124 5.62 -14.90 -10.71
C ALA A 124 7.10 -14.98 -11.11
N PRO A 125 8.04 -14.53 -10.25
CA PRO A 125 9.45 -14.42 -10.60
C PRO A 125 10.18 -15.77 -10.69
N GLY A 126 9.53 -16.89 -10.39
CA GLY A 126 10.12 -18.22 -10.44
C GLY A 126 11.06 -18.54 -9.26
N HIS A 127 11.94 -19.53 -9.46
CA HIS A 127 12.92 -19.93 -8.45
C HIS A 127 14.17 -19.05 -8.55
N LEU A 128 14.30 -18.12 -7.60
CA LEU A 128 15.41 -17.15 -7.58
C LEU A 128 16.62 -17.71 -6.83
N ALA A 129 17.82 -17.46 -7.38
CA ALA A 129 19.07 -17.72 -6.68
C ALA A 129 19.27 -16.71 -5.55
N ALA A 130 19.61 -17.21 -4.38
CA ALA A 130 19.98 -16.40 -3.23
C ALA A 130 21.25 -16.96 -2.58
N PRO A 131 22.13 -16.12 -2.01
CA PRO A 131 23.29 -16.60 -1.28
C PRO A 131 22.83 -17.34 -0.01
N ALA A 132 23.51 -18.43 0.35
CA ALA A 132 23.21 -19.20 1.56
C ALA A 132 23.33 -18.37 2.85
N SER A 133 24.17 -17.34 2.85
CA SER A 133 24.38 -16.42 3.99
C SER A 133 24.33 -14.98 3.50
N PRO A 134 23.14 -14.37 3.41
CA PRO A 134 23.01 -12.99 2.98
C PRO A 134 23.65 -12.04 4.00
N ARG A 135 24.40 -11.03 3.49
CA ARG A 135 25.02 -9.99 4.30
C ARG A 135 24.53 -8.64 3.83
N ARG A 136 24.43 -7.69 4.75
CA ARG A 136 24.14 -6.31 4.39
C ARG A 136 25.30 -5.72 3.59
N ALA A 137 25.06 -5.36 2.33
CA ALA A 137 26.05 -4.74 1.48
C ALA A 137 26.21 -3.23 1.79
N TRP A 138 25.08 -2.53 1.97
CA TRP A 138 25.03 -1.09 2.26
C TRP A 138 23.71 -0.70 2.95
N SER A 139 23.62 0.56 3.32
CA SER A 139 22.40 1.18 3.85
C SER A 139 22.33 2.62 3.33
N ALA A 140 21.13 3.06 2.95
CA ALA A 140 20.89 4.42 2.47
C ALA A 140 19.59 4.96 3.05
N ASP A 141 19.51 6.30 3.19
CA ASP A 141 18.28 6.98 3.57
C ASP A 141 17.37 7.09 2.33
N ALA A 142 16.26 6.36 2.35
CA ALA A 142 15.28 6.36 1.26
C ALA A 142 14.17 7.42 1.43
N GLY A 143 14.21 8.24 2.48
CA GLY A 143 13.25 9.30 2.74
C GLY A 143 12.29 8.99 3.90
N GLN A 144 11.06 9.51 3.80
CA GLN A 144 10.08 9.42 4.89
C GLN A 144 9.43 8.03 4.96
N GLY A 145 9.54 7.40 6.12
CA GLY A 145 8.82 6.16 6.44
C GLY A 145 7.36 6.39 6.82
N SER A 146 6.69 5.34 7.30
CA SER A 146 5.33 5.43 7.83
C SER A 146 5.28 6.29 9.10
N GLY A 147 4.27 7.14 9.19
CA GLY A 147 4.04 8.05 10.31
C GLY A 147 2.57 8.10 10.72
N SER A 148 2.18 9.14 11.45
CA SER A 148 0.80 9.35 11.88
C SER A 148 -0.16 9.63 10.73
N VAL A 149 0.32 10.31 9.68
CA VAL A 149 -0.48 10.70 8.51
C VAL A 149 -0.13 9.82 7.30
N GLY A 150 1.15 9.71 6.93
CA GLY A 150 1.60 8.97 5.76
C GLY A 150 1.89 7.49 6.04
N ARG A 151 1.71 6.64 5.04
CA ARG A 151 2.06 5.22 5.07
C ARG A 151 2.98 4.88 3.91
N LEU A 152 4.06 4.16 4.21
CA LEU A 152 4.94 3.60 3.19
C LEU A 152 4.33 2.30 2.66
N THR A 153 3.86 2.31 1.44
CA THR A 153 3.21 1.17 0.79
C THR A 153 3.95 0.70 -0.45
N ALA A 154 4.80 1.53 -1.01
CA ALA A 154 5.53 1.23 -2.23
C ALA A 154 6.67 0.22 -1.99
N SER A 155 6.72 -0.81 -2.81
CA SER A 155 7.87 -1.70 -2.89
C SER A 155 8.96 -1.06 -3.76
N PRO A 156 10.25 -1.24 -3.41
CA PRO A 156 11.34 -0.80 -4.27
C PRO A 156 11.39 -1.62 -5.56
N VAL A 157 11.88 -1.01 -6.64
CA VAL A 157 12.16 -1.70 -7.91
C VAL A 157 13.63 -1.55 -8.27
N VAL A 158 14.14 -2.52 -9.02
CA VAL A 158 15.56 -2.57 -9.43
C VAL A 158 15.64 -2.73 -10.94
N TYR A 159 16.39 -1.86 -11.58
CA TYR A 159 16.61 -1.90 -13.02
C TYR A 159 17.98 -1.35 -13.40
N ALA A 160 18.69 -2.03 -14.28
CA ALA A 160 19.98 -1.62 -14.80
C ALA A 160 20.95 -1.13 -13.71
N GLY A 161 21.10 -1.88 -12.61
CA GLY A 161 21.99 -1.55 -11.50
C GLY A 161 21.56 -0.33 -10.69
N THR A 162 20.30 0.06 -10.74
CA THR A 162 19.72 1.16 -9.95
C THR A 162 18.52 0.67 -9.14
N VAL A 163 18.49 1.01 -7.86
CA VAL A 163 17.35 0.79 -6.96
C VAL A 163 16.53 2.06 -6.92
N PHE A 164 15.24 1.96 -7.17
CA PHE A 164 14.29 3.08 -7.07
C PHE A 164 13.34 2.84 -5.91
N THR A 165 13.08 3.89 -5.15
CA THR A 165 12.16 3.87 -4.00
C THR A 165 11.19 5.04 -4.09
N LEU A 166 9.98 4.86 -3.57
CA LEU A 166 9.00 5.91 -3.36
C LEU A 166 8.70 5.98 -1.87
N ASP A 167 8.93 7.13 -1.25
CA ASP A 167 8.71 7.32 0.18
C ASP A 167 7.25 7.70 0.52
N ALA A 168 6.92 7.75 1.82
CA ALA A 168 5.57 8.11 2.28
C ALA A 168 5.18 9.58 2.00
N ALA A 169 6.14 10.42 1.58
CA ALA A 169 5.93 11.81 1.19
C ALA A 169 5.96 12.01 -0.34
N SER A 170 5.77 10.95 -1.12
CA SER A 170 5.77 10.98 -2.60
C SER A 170 7.09 11.49 -3.20
N ARG A 171 8.23 11.15 -2.56
CA ARG A 171 9.55 11.41 -3.11
C ARG A 171 10.12 10.14 -3.71
N VAL A 172 10.54 10.22 -4.96
CA VAL A 172 11.28 9.15 -5.64
C VAL A 172 12.77 9.36 -5.41
N SER A 173 13.47 8.29 -5.06
CA SER A 173 14.92 8.28 -4.93
C SER A 173 15.53 7.14 -5.74
N ALA A 174 16.66 7.39 -6.39
CA ALA A 174 17.42 6.41 -7.15
C ALA A 174 18.81 6.24 -6.53
N PHE A 175 19.19 4.97 -6.33
CA PHE A 175 20.46 4.59 -5.71
C PHE A 175 21.22 3.62 -6.60
N ASN A 176 22.52 3.70 -6.57
CA ASN A 176 23.38 2.68 -7.17
C ASN A 176 23.20 1.35 -6.42
N ALA A 177 22.84 0.29 -7.12
CA ALA A 177 22.54 -1.00 -6.49
C ALA A 177 23.74 -1.66 -5.82
N ALA A 178 24.96 -1.38 -6.30
CA ALA A 178 26.19 -1.97 -5.74
C ALA A 178 26.71 -1.22 -4.49
N SER A 179 26.56 0.12 -4.44
CA SER A 179 27.16 0.96 -3.40
C SER A 179 26.17 1.65 -2.47
N GLY A 180 24.89 1.72 -2.84
CA GLY A 180 23.89 2.53 -2.13
C GLY A 180 24.02 4.04 -2.34
N ALA A 181 24.97 4.51 -3.16
CA ALA A 181 25.14 5.92 -3.43
C ALA A 181 23.90 6.51 -4.13
N THR A 182 23.42 7.64 -3.66
CA THR A 182 22.30 8.35 -4.28
C THR A 182 22.68 8.84 -5.67
N ARG A 183 21.87 8.52 -6.67
CA ARG A 183 22.02 9.04 -8.05
C ARG A 183 21.21 10.33 -8.22
N TRP A 184 19.95 10.29 -7.85
CA TRP A 184 19.06 11.46 -7.85
C TRP A 184 17.89 11.27 -6.87
N ARG A 185 17.24 12.39 -6.55
CA ARG A 185 16.00 12.43 -5.76
C ARG A 185 15.07 13.45 -6.36
N ARG A 186 13.77 13.15 -6.34
CA ARG A 186 12.73 14.01 -6.87
C ARG A 186 11.46 13.95 -6.03
N SER A 187 10.92 15.11 -5.65
CA SER A 187 9.58 15.23 -5.06
C SER A 187 8.53 15.27 -6.16
N LEU A 188 7.46 14.49 -5.98
CA LEU A 188 6.27 14.48 -6.84
C LEU A 188 5.06 15.08 -6.12
N VAL A 189 5.29 15.83 -5.05
CA VAL A 189 4.25 16.56 -4.31
C VAL A 189 3.84 17.77 -5.12
N PRO A 190 2.52 17.95 -5.42
CA PRO A 190 2.02 19.17 -6.05
C PRO A 190 2.28 20.40 -5.16
N GLU A 191 2.49 21.58 -5.76
CA GLU A 191 2.90 22.81 -5.05
C GLU A 191 1.99 23.21 -3.88
N LYS A 192 0.68 22.90 -3.96
CA LYS A 192 -0.32 23.28 -2.95
C LYS A 192 -0.63 22.18 -1.94
N GLU A 193 0.06 21.05 -2.04
CA GLU A 193 -0.22 19.85 -1.25
C GLU A 193 0.91 19.55 -0.27
N ARG A 194 0.64 18.71 0.72
CA ARG A 194 1.63 18.21 1.67
C ARG A 194 1.94 16.75 1.39
N GLY A 195 3.23 16.40 1.32
CA GLY A 195 3.68 15.07 0.96
C GLY A 195 2.97 13.91 1.66
N PRO A 196 2.87 13.90 3.01
CA PRO A 196 2.24 12.80 3.73
C PRO A 196 0.74 12.64 3.50
N GLU A 197 0.04 13.67 3.03
CA GLU A 197 -1.41 13.61 2.76
C GLU A 197 -1.72 12.79 1.49
N GLY A 198 -0.81 12.81 0.52
CA GLY A 198 -0.91 12.04 -0.71
C GLY A 198 -0.14 10.72 -0.66
N TYR A 199 -0.09 10.06 0.49
CA TYR A 199 0.62 8.78 0.62
C TYR A 199 0.03 7.67 -0.24
N GLY A 200 0.86 6.69 -0.52
CA GLY A 200 0.52 5.55 -1.35
C GLY A 200 1.05 5.70 -2.77
N GLY A 201 0.68 4.76 -3.61
CA GLY A 201 1.22 4.62 -4.94
C GLY A 201 2.33 3.57 -4.99
N GLY A 202 3.06 3.55 -6.07
CA GLY A 202 4.16 2.62 -6.27
C GLY A 202 4.90 2.84 -7.57
N LEU A 203 5.78 1.92 -7.85
CA LEU A 203 6.75 1.99 -8.93
C LEU A 203 6.61 0.78 -9.85
N ALA A 204 6.80 1.00 -11.14
CA ALA A 204 7.04 -0.04 -12.12
C ALA A 204 8.03 0.49 -13.17
N ILE A 205 8.83 -0.40 -13.74
CA ILE A 205 9.73 -0.07 -14.84
C ILE A 205 9.48 -1.02 -16.00
N ASP A 206 9.33 -0.45 -17.18
CA ASP A 206 9.29 -1.18 -18.43
C ASP A 206 9.79 -0.31 -19.58
N ASN A 207 10.41 -0.91 -20.58
CA ASN A 207 10.94 -0.23 -21.78
C ASN A 207 11.75 1.04 -21.47
N GLY A 208 12.60 0.98 -20.42
CA GLY A 208 13.47 2.07 -20.02
C GLY A 208 12.73 3.32 -19.49
N ARG A 209 11.50 3.18 -19.00
CA ARG A 209 10.73 4.23 -18.33
C ARG A 209 10.32 3.80 -16.94
N LEU A 210 10.47 4.70 -15.98
CA LEU A 210 10.03 4.52 -14.61
C LEU A 210 8.63 5.14 -14.45
N TYR A 211 7.64 4.29 -14.25
CA TYR A 211 6.26 4.72 -13.98
C TYR A 211 6.06 4.84 -12.48
N VAL A 212 5.44 5.93 -12.07
CA VAL A 212 5.17 6.24 -10.66
C VAL A 212 3.72 6.66 -10.51
N THR A 213 3.00 6.00 -9.61
CA THR A 213 1.67 6.44 -9.17
C THR A 213 1.78 7.11 -7.81
N THR A 214 0.93 8.09 -7.53
CA THR A 214 0.92 8.81 -6.26
C THR A 214 -0.49 8.87 -5.66
N GLY A 215 -0.56 9.00 -4.33
CA GLY A 215 -1.81 9.20 -3.63
C GLY A 215 -2.53 10.51 -3.98
N PHE A 216 -1.86 11.45 -4.64
CA PHE A 216 -2.45 12.67 -5.21
C PHE A 216 -3.24 12.44 -6.49
N GLY A 217 -3.23 11.21 -7.03
CA GLY A 217 -3.89 10.88 -8.30
C GLY A 217 -3.07 11.22 -9.53
N SER A 218 -1.82 11.61 -9.38
CA SER A 218 -0.89 11.81 -10.49
C SER A 218 -0.13 10.54 -10.81
N ILE A 219 0.02 10.29 -12.09
CA ILE A 219 0.77 9.19 -12.69
C ILE A 219 1.87 9.83 -13.54
N TYR A 220 3.09 9.38 -13.35
CA TYR A 220 4.27 9.91 -14.03
C TYR A 220 4.97 8.80 -14.81
N ALA A 221 5.48 9.14 -15.99
CA ALA A 221 6.61 8.44 -16.58
C ALA A 221 7.86 9.31 -16.42
N LEU A 222 8.89 8.74 -15.82
CA LEU A 222 10.15 9.40 -15.57
C LEU A 222 11.28 8.69 -16.35
N ASP A 223 12.27 9.47 -16.74
CA ASP A 223 13.56 8.93 -17.19
C ASP A 223 14.30 8.33 -15.99
N PRO A 224 14.58 7.02 -15.95
CA PRO A 224 15.25 6.40 -14.81
C PRO A 224 16.65 6.91 -14.55
N ALA A 225 17.35 7.42 -15.55
CA ALA A 225 18.71 7.92 -15.41
C ALA A 225 18.76 9.28 -14.69
N SER A 226 17.81 10.17 -14.96
CA SER A 226 17.81 11.56 -14.49
C SER A 226 16.66 11.93 -13.57
N GLY A 227 15.59 11.11 -13.51
CA GLY A 227 14.35 11.42 -12.80
C GLY A 227 13.51 12.51 -13.48
N LYS A 228 13.85 12.94 -14.70
CA LYS A 228 13.07 13.94 -15.45
C LYS A 228 11.73 13.37 -15.89
N THR A 229 10.66 14.20 -15.86
CA THR A 229 9.35 13.80 -16.36
C THR A 229 9.38 13.67 -17.89
N ILE A 230 8.93 12.53 -18.39
CA ILE A 230 8.63 12.28 -19.79
C ILE A 230 7.18 12.74 -20.05
N TRP A 231 6.26 12.26 -19.22
CA TRP A 231 4.87 12.72 -19.20
C TRP A 231 4.27 12.60 -17.79
N GLU A 232 3.20 13.36 -17.57
CA GLU A 232 2.39 13.34 -16.35
C GLU A 232 0.92 13.32 -16.72
N LYS A 233 0.12 12.53 -15.99
CA LYS A 233 -1.33 12.50 -16.07
C LYS A 233 -1.94 12.53 -14.68
N ASN A 234 -2.85 13.47 -14.43
CA ASN A 234 -3.67 13.46 -13.22
C ASN A 234 -5.02 12.81 -13.54
N VAL A 235 -5.42 11.82 -12.76
CA VAL A 235 -6.71 11.10 -12.91
C VAL A 235 -7.77 11.60 -11.93
N GLY A 236 -7.48 12.64 -11.14
CA GLY A 236 -8.42 13.27 -10.20
C GLY A 236 -8.84 12.42 -9.01
N VAL A 237 -8.28 11.22 -8.89
CA VAL A 237 -8.59 10.27 -7.81
C VAL A 237 -7.30 9.63 -7.33
N SER A 238 -7.14 9.52 -6.02
CA SER A 238 -5.97 8.89 -5.39
C SER A 238 -5.68 7.51 -6.01
N VAL A 239 -4.41 7.27 -6.35
CA VAL A 239 -3.89 5.97 -6.80
C VAL A 239 -2.94 5.46 -5.75
N ARG A 240 -3.30 4.39 -5.07
CA ARG A 240 -2.53 3.82 -3.95
C ARG A 240 -1.83 2.51 -4.28
N ALA A 241 -2.18 1.90 -5.41
CA ALA A 241 -1.51 0.72 -5.94
C ALA A 241 -0.32 1.11 -6.82
N ALA A 242 0.69 0.26 -6.89
CA ALA A 242 1.69 0.37 -7.93
C ALA A 242 1.08 0.04 -9.29
N PRO A 243 1.53 0.69 -10.37
CA PRO A 243 1.07 0.36 -11.71
C PRO A 243 1.67 -0.98 -12.17
N ALA A 244 1.05 -1.62 -13.14
CA ALA A 244 1.66 -2.68 -13.91
C ALA A 244 1.97 -2.17 -15.33
N ALA A 245 3.22 -2.31 -15.76
CA ALA A 245 3.69 -1.83 -17.06
C ALA A 245 4.10 -3.01 -17.94
N VAL A 246 3.54 -3.10 -19.15
CA VAL A 246 3.85 -4.15 -20.11
C VAL A 246 3.78 -3.60 -21.52
N GLY A 247 4.92 -3.52 -22.19
CA GLY A 247 5.02 -3.04 -23.57
C GLY A 247 4.58 -1.59 -23.71
N ASP A 248 3.52 -1.37 -24.48
CA ASP A 248 2.93 -0.05 -24.75
C ASP A 248 1.79 0.32 -23.78
N ARG A 249 1.56 -0.47 -22.73
CA ARG A 249 0.42 -0.34 -21.81
C ARG A 249 0.83 -0.18 -20.37
N LEU A 250 0.11 0.69 -19.69
CA LEU A 250 0.22 0.92 -18.25
C LEU A 250 -1.14 0.71 -17.61
N PHE A 251 -1.20 -0.22 -16.67
CA PHE A 251 -2.42 -0.58 -15.95
C PHE A 251 -2.41 0.01 -14.55
N VAL A 252 -3.48 0.71 -14.20
CA VAL A 252 -3.60 1.45 -12.95
C VAL A 252 -4.98 1.22 -12.33
N ILE A 253 -5.02 0.97 -11.02
CA ILE A 253 -6.26 0.91 -10.24
C ILE A 253 -6.36 2.14 -9.35
N THR A 254 -7.49 2.83 -9.42
CA THR A 254 -7.77 4.00 -8.58
C THR A 254 -8.42 3.58 -7.25
N LYS A 255 -8.34 4.46 -6.25
CA LYS A 255 -8.99 4.23 -4.94
C LYS A 255 -10.51 4.05 -5.06
N LYS A 256 -11.15 4.57 -6.11
CA LYS A 256 -12.60 4.41 -6.36
C LYS A 256 -12.95 3.12 -7.12
N GLY A 257 -11.98 2.26 -7.40
CA GLY A 257 -12.20 1.00 -8.11
C GLY A 257 -12.26 1.14 -9.64
N ALA A 258 -11.94 2.31 -10.21
CA ALA A 258 -11.74 2.41 -11.65
C ALA A 258 -10.40 1.78 -12.03
N PHE A 259 -10.42 0.89 -13.00
CA PHE A 259 -9.25 0.26 -13.59
C PHE A 259 -8.98 0.91 -14.95
N LEU A 260 -7.80 1.51 -15.11
CA LEU A 260 -7.39 2.28 -16.27
C LEU A 260 -6.31 1.55 -17.04
N CYS A 261 -6.45 1.51 -18.35
CA CYS A 261 -5.36 1.18 -19.26
C CYS A 261 -4.91 2.45 -19.97
N LEU A 262 -3.67 2.84 -19.74
CA LEU A 262 -3.06 4.02 -20.34
C LEU A 262 -2.00 3.61 -21.35
N SER A 263 -1.76 4.47 -22.32
CA SER A 263 -0.58 4.38 -23.20
C SER A 263 0.68 4.63 -22.36
N ALA A 264 1.61 3.70 -22.38
CA ALA A 264 2.90 3.83 -21.72
C ALA A 264 3.78 4.93 -22.37
N VAL A 265 3.44 5.35 -23.60
CA VAL A 265 4.22 6.31 -24.40
C VAL A 265 3.96 7.75 -23.94
N ASP A 266 2.67 8.12 -23.77
CA ASP A 266 2.23 9.49 -23.55
C ASP A 266 1.19 9.67 -22.42
N GLY A 267 0.77 8.57 -21.77
CA GLY A 267 -0.20 8.58 -20.68
C GLY A 267 -1.64 8.78 -21.12
N SER A 268 -1.95 8.77 -22.44
CA SER A 268 -3.32 8.84 -22.93
C SER A 268 -4.11 7.61 -22.47
N GLU A 269 -5.41 7.82 -22.19
CA GLU A 269 -6.29 6.73 -21.79
C GLU A 269 -6.69 5.91 -23.02
N LEU A 270 -6.40 4.61 -22.99
CA LEU A 270 -6.79 3.68 -24.05
C LEU A 270 -8.19 3.12 -23.78
N TRP A 271 -8.46 2.75 -22.55
CA TRP A 271 -9.76 2.31 -22.08
C TRP A 271 -9.80 2.30 -20.55
N GLN A 272 -11.00 2.28 -19.98
CA GLN A 272 -11.22 2.10 -18.56
C GLN A 272 -12.33 1.07 -18.29
N PHE A 273 -12.24 0.43 -17.12
CA PHE A 273 -13.28 -0.42 -16.57
C PHE A 273 -13.61 0.08 -15.17
N ASN A 274 -14.89 0.26 -14.88
CA ASN A 274 -15.35 0.66 -13.56
C ASN A 274 -15.81 -0.59 -12.80
N GLY A 275 -15.09 -0.94 -11.76
CA GLY A 275 -15.51 -1.97 -10.80
C GLY A 275 -16.74 -1.52 -10.00
N LEU A 276 -17.28 -2.43 -9.20
CA LEU A 276 -18.40 -2.10 -8.32
C LEU A 276 -18.01 -0.99 -7.33
N PRO A 277 -18.89 0.01 -7.10
CA PRO A 277 -18.64 1.04 -6.11
C PRO A 277 -18.40 0.45 -4.72
N GLN A 278 -17.34 0.91 -4.05
CA GLN A 278 -16.96 0.41 -2.74
C GLN A 278 -17.15 1.48 -1.68
N VAL A 279 -17.83 1.11 -0.60
CA VAL A 279 -18.04 2.00 0.56
C VAL A 279 -16.78 2.04 1.42
N THR A 280 -16.04 0.94 1.50
CA THR A 280 -14.83 0.82 2.32
C THR A 280 -13.65 0.38 1.44
N THR A 281 -12.54 1.11 1.52
CA THR A 281 -11.32 0.77 0.79
C THR A 281 -10.18 0.54 1.77
N LEU A 282 -9.38 -0.48 1.51
CA LEU A 282 -8.14 -0.71 2.25
C LEU A 282 -7.15 0.43 2.01
N SER A 283 -6.31 0.71 2.99
CA SER A 283 -5.24 1.71 2.85
C SER A 283 -4.18 1.32 1.83
N TYR A 284 -4.12 0.05 1.49
CA TYR A 284 -3.23 -0.56 0.51
C TYR A 284 -4.09 -1.31 -0.53
N SER A 285 -3.74 -1.13 -1.81
CA SER A 285 -4.29 -1.92 -2.91
C SER A 285 -3.13 -2.69 -3.55
N PRO A 286 -3.27 -3.99 -3.77
CA PRO A 286 -2.27 -4.74 -4.52
C PRO A 286 -2.23 -4.26 -5.97
N SER A 287 -1.08 -4.48 -6.63
CA SER A 287 -0.89 -4.11 -8.04
C SER A 287 -1.62 -5.09 -8.95
N PRO A 288 -2.10 -4.64 -10.11
CA PRO A 288 -2.55 -5.56 -11.16
C PRO A 288 -1.41 -6.50 -11.57
N ALA A 289 -1.75 -7.72 -11.95
CA ALA A 289 -0.80 -8.66 -12.55
C ALA A 289 -1.19 -8.94 -13.99
N VAL A 290 -0.20 -9.00 -14.88
CA VAL A 290 -0.40 -9.14 -16.33
C VAL A 290 0.37 -10.34 -16.83
N ASP A 291 -0.33 -11.24 -17.50
CA ASP A 291 0.27 -12.42 -18.14
C ASP A 291 -0.32 -12.59 -19.55
N GLY A 292 0.48 -12.31 -20.57
CA GLY A 292 0.04 -12.31 -21.96
C GLY A 292 -1.15 -11.34 -22.19
N ASP A 293 -2.29 -11.90 -22.58
CA ASP A 293 -3.53 -11.16 -22.87
C ASP A 293 -4.48 -11.06 -21.66
N VAL A 294 -4.06 -11.56 -20.50
CA VAL A 294 -4.86 -11.60 -19.28
C VAL A 294 -4.35 -10.60 -18.26
N VAL A 295 -5.24 -9.82 -17.67
CA VAL A 295 -4.93 -8.94 -16.55
C VAL A 295 -5.77 -9.35 -15.35
N ALA A 296 -5.09 -9.71 -14.26
CA ALA A 296 -5.73 -9.95 -12.97
C ALA A 296 -5.78 -8.64 -12.18
N VAL A 297 -6.98 -8.20 -11.84
CA VAL A 297 -7.20 -6.94 -11.13
C VAL A 297 -7.71 -7.25 -9.72
N PRO A 298 -6.91 -7.01 -8.68
CA PRO A 298 -7.34 -7.24 -7.31
C PRO A 298 -8.19 -6.08 -6.81
N TYR A 299 -9.45 -6.33 -6.49
CA TYR A 299 -10.33 -5.35 -5.88
C TYR A 299 -10.36 -5.50 -4.35
N PRO A 300 -10.47 -4.39 -3.59
CA PRO A 300 -10.46 -4.43 -2.12
C PRO A 300 -11.64 -5.16 -1.48
N ASN A 301 -12.70 -5.43 -2.22
CA ASN A 301 -13.87 -6.20 -1.78
C ASN A 301 -13.69 -7.73 -1.86
N GLY A 302 -12.53 -8.18 -2.36
CA GLY A 302 -12.22 -9.61 -2.50
C GLY A 302 -12.62 -10.22 -3.85
N ASP A 303 -13.07 -9.40 -4.80
CA ASP A 303 -13.32 -9.83 -6.19
C ASP A 303 -12.02 -9.96 -6.97
#